data_10a46d7bdd38f22844476bf098272ffd
#
_entry.id   10a46d7bdd38f22844476bf098272ffd
#
_cell.length_a   1.000
_cell.length_b   1.000
_cell.length_c   1.000
_cell.angle_alpha   90.00
_cell.angle_beta   90.00
_cell.angle_gamma   90.00
#
_symmetry.space_group_name_H-M   'P 1'
#
loop_
_entity.id
_entity.type
_entity.pdbx_description
1 polymer ?
#
loop_
_entity_poly.entity_id
_entity_poly.type
_entity_poly.pdbx_seq_one_letter_code
_entity_poly.pdbx_strand_id
1 'polypeptide(L)'
;INPVQFSYGRLEKALERKYGLKDVVVVESSALDTNSESISKLYERAALYLSQFFKDGESIGVSMGMTLHNVAKTKRAFPKDNHYMFVPIIGGMSPTTVNNVDVQSNQIAREYAEKFGGTYTQFLAPALFSEKRVKEYFLKEKTVNFIFDDFQKLDTIVMGIGATSTSTDSTLIQGGYITSDETKA
;
A
#
# COMPACT_ATOMS: atom_id res chain seq x y z
N ILE A 1 8.51 2.18 29.56
CA ILE A 1 7.38 3.01 29.07
C ILE A 1 8.01 4.21 28.40
N ASN A 2 7.87 4.34 27.09
CA ASN A 2 8.53 5.38 26.33
C ASN A 2 7.71 6.69 26.45
N PRO A 3 8.25 7.79 27.01
CA PRO A 3 7.49 9.02 27.26
C PRO A 3 6.94 9.70 26.01
N VAL A 4 7.47 9.37 24.83
CA VAL A 4 7.02 9.90 23.54
C VAL A 4 5.61 9.40 23.14
N GLN A 5 5.16 8.27 23.69
CA GLN A 5 3.86 7.68 23.37
C GLN A 5 2.66 8.45 23.94
N PHE A 6 2.89 9.36 24.90
CA PHE A 6 1.83 10.16 25.54
C PHE A 6 1.49 11.47 24.84
N SER A 7 2.36 11.98 23.98
CA SER A 7 2.22 13.32 23.39
C SER A 7 1.07 13.41 22.37
N TYR A 8 0.79 12.35 21.60
CA TYR A 8 -0.19 12.36 20.51
C TYR A 8 -1.47 11.54 20.80
N GLY A 9 -1.55 10.84 21.93
CA GLY A 9 -2.69 10.01 22.26
C GLY A 9 -4.05 10.72 22.26
N ARG A 10 -4.08 12.02 22.56
CA ARG A 10 -5.31 12.83 22.44
C ARG A 10 -5.73 13.02 20.98
N LEU A 11 -4.77 13.27 20.09
CA LEU A 11 -5.02 13.43 18.65
C LEU A 11 -5.45 12.09 18.04
N GLU A 12 -4.76 11.01 18.36
CA GLU A 12 -5.10 9.65 17.92
C GLU A 12 -6.54 9.31 18.30
N LYS A 13 -6.92 9.50 19.57
CA LYS A 13 -8.30 9.25 20.05
C LYS A 13 -9.33 10.19 19.44
N ALA A 14 -8.96 11.42 19.11
CA ALA A 14 -9.86 12.35 18.40
C ALA A 14 -10.12 11.89 16.98
N LEU A 15 -9.08 11.42 16.26
CA LEU A 15 -9.18 10.89 14.89
C LEU A 15 -9.97 9.58 14.85
N GLU A 16 -9.70 8.66 15.79
CA GLU A 16 -10.47 7.42 15.92
C GLU A 16 -11.98 7.70 16.04
N ARG A 17 -12.37 8.61 16.95
CA ARG A 17 -13.78 8.97 17.14
C ARG A 17 -14.38 9.68 15.94
N LYS A 18 -13.62 10.60 15.34
CA LYS A 18 -14.13 11.41 14.21
C LYS A 18 -14.41 10.57 12.98
N TYR A 19 -13.55 9.58 12.70
CA TYR A 19 -13.59 8.77 11.48
C TYR A 19 -14.06 7.33 11.72
N GLY A 20 -14.39 6.95 12.95
CA GLY A 20 -14.81 5.59 13.28
C GLY A 20 -13.72 4.55 13.12
N LEU A 21 -12.45 4.94 13.30
CA LEU A 21 -11.29 4.08 13.14
C LEU A 21 -11.08 3.24 14.41
N LYS A 22 -10.59 2.02 14.25
CA LYS A 22 -10.27 1.13 15.38
C LYS A 22 -9.00 1.54 16.10
N ASP A 23 -8.02 2.01 15.35
CA ASP A 23 -6.73 2.42 15.85
C ASP A 23 -6.12 3.50 14.95
N VAL A 24 -5.39 4.44 15.54
CA VAL A 24 -4.67 5.51 14.83
C VAL A 24 -3.29 5.64 15.44
N VAL A 25 -2.28 5.75 14.60
CA VAL A 25 -0.90 6.02 15.02
C VAL A 25 -0.44 7.33 14.41
N VAL A 26 -0.14 8.30 15.27
CA VAL A 26 0.43 9.58 14.86
C VAL A 26 1.94 9.56 15.09
N VAL A 27 2.69 9.95 14.08
CA VAL A 27 4.15 10.02 14.13
C VAL A 27 4.59 11.45 14.34
N GLU A 28 5.49 11.66 15.30
CA GLU A 28 6.05 12.96 15.61
C GLU A 28 6.92 13.49 14.48
N SER A 29 6.66 14.76 14.12
CA SER A 29 7.54 15.55 13.27
C SER A 29 8.01 16.75 14.06
N SER A 30 9.31 16.88 14.24
CA SER A 30 9.91 18.06 14.87
C SER A 30 9.97 19.22 13.87
N ALA A 31 9.87 20.46 14.37
CA ALA A 31 10.10 21.65 13.55
C ALA A 31 11.53 21.73 13.01
N LEU A 32 12.46 20.95 13.57
CA LEU A 32 13.85 20.83 13.11
C LEU A 32 14.04 19.70 12.08
N ASP A 33 13.07 18.81 11.93
CA ASP A 33 13.14 17.74 10.94
C ASP A 33 12.98 18.32 9.53
N THR A 34 13.79 17.84 8.61
CA THR A 34 13.46 18.02 7.18
C THR A 34 12.24 17.19 6.82
N ASN A 35 11.55 17.56 5.74
CA ASN A 35 10.41 16.76 5.23
C ASN A 35 10.82 15.29 4.99
N SER A 36 12.04 15.05 4.51
CA SER A 36 12.57 13.71 4.27
C SER A 36 12.70 12.89 5.56
N GLU A 37 13.20 13.51 6.65
CA GLU A 37 13.34 12.85 7.94
C GLU A 37 11.99 12.52 8.58
N SER A 38 11.04 13.46 8.54
CA SER A 38 9.67 13.25 9.03
C SER A 38 8.98 12.11 8.32
N ILE A 39 9.08 12.06 6.99
CA ILE A 39 8.52 11.00 6.17
C ILE A 39 9.21 9.66 6.45
N SER A 40 10.54 9.64 6.62
CA SER A 40 11.28 8.43 6.96
C SER A 40 10.84 7.84 8.31
N LYS A 41 10.61 8.68 9.32
CA LYS A 41 10.06 8.26 10.62
C LYS A 41 8.67 7.62 10.46
N LEU A 42 7.85 8.18 9.58
CA LEU A 42 6.52 7.62 9.28
C LEU A 42 6.63 6.20 8.68
N TYR A 43 7.51 6.00 7.70
CA TYR A 43 7.71 4.69 7.08
C TYR A 43 8.21 3.64 8.08
N GLU A 44 9.18 4.00 8.92
CA GLU A 44 9.71 3.11 9.97
C GLU A 44 8.63 2.75 10.99
N ARG A 45 7.80 3.72 11.39
CA ARG A 45 6.70 3.47 12.32
C ARG A 45 5.62 2.61 11.70
N ALA A 46 5.28 2.85 10.43
CA ALA A 46 4.32 2.05 9.69
C ALA A 46 4.79 0.60 9.55
N ALA A 47 6.06 0.37 9.19
CA ALA A 47 6.62 -0.98 9.09
C ALA A 47 6.55 -1.72 10.44
N LEU A 48 6.87 -1.04 11.55
CA LEU A 48 6.76 -1.61 12.87
C LEU A 48 5.30 -1.93 13.24
N TYR A 49 4.38 -1.02 12.96
CA TYR A 49 2.95 -1.24 13.22
C TYR A 49 2.44 -2.45 12.44
N LEU A 50 2.72 -2.54 11.16
CA LEU A 50 2.28 -3.66 10.31
C LEU A 50 2.85 -5.00 10.79
N SER A 51 4.12 -5.04 11.22
CA SER A 51 4.72 -6.27 11.76
C SER A 51 4.08 -6.77 13.05
N GLN A 52 3.42 -5.89 13.80
CA GLN A 52 2.68 -6.23 15.02
C GLN A 52 1.19 -6.48 14.75
N PHE A 53 0.68 -5.93 13.66
CA PHE A 53 -0.72 -6.01 13.28
C PHE A 53 -1.03 -7.32 12.55
N PHE A 54 -0.15 -7.74 11.64
CA PHE A 54 -0.33 -8.97 10.88
C PHE A 54 -0.25 -10.21 11.78
N LYS A 55 -1.12 -11.18 11.54
CA LYS A 55 -1.13 -12.45 12.25
C LYS A 55 -0.62 -13.55 11.33
N ASP A 56 0.14 -14.49 11.87
CA ASP A 56 0.67 -15.62 11.10
C ASP A 56 -0.43 -16.35 10.33
N GLY A 57 -0.16 -16.67 9.07
CA GLY A 57 -1.11 -17.32 8.16
C GLY A 57 -2.09 -16.38 7.46
N GLU A 58 -2.07 -15.06 7.73
CA GLU A 58 -2.98 -14.11 7.06
C GLU A 58 -2.68 -13.94 5.57
N SER A 59 -3.74 -13.72 4.80
CA SER A 59 -3.71 -13.25 3.42
C SER A 59 -3.89 -11.72 3.38
N ILE A 60 -2.89 -11.02 2.84
CA ILE A 60 -2.75 -9.57 2.95
C ILE A 60 -2.75 -8.94 1.56
N GLY A 61 -3.80 -8.21 1.24
CA GLY A 61 -3.88 -7.41 0.03
C GLY A 61 -2.99 -6.18 0.13
N VAL A 62 -2.22 -5.90 -0.91
CA VAL A 62 -1.39 -4.69 -0.98
C VAL A 62 -1.69 -3.88 -2.24
N SER A 63 -1.90 -2.58 -2.07
CA SER A 63 -2.10 -1.68 -3.20
C SER A 63 -0.77 -1.18 -3.78
N MET A 64 -0.85 -0.36 -4.80
CA MET A 64 0.29 0.37 -5.34
C MET A 64 0.57 1.65 -4.53
N GLY A 65 1.76 2.21 -4.67
CA GLY A 65 2.09 3.55 -4.20
C GLY A 65 3.46 3.68 -3.56
N MET A 66 4.03 4.88 -3.66
CA MET A 66 5.34 5.21 -3.15
C MET A 66 5.46 5.00 -1.63
N THR A 67 4.40 5.29 -0.88
CA THR A 67 4.38 5.09 0.57
C THR A 67 4.59 3.62 0.94
N LEU A 68 3.86 2.71 0.30
CA LEU A 68 3.98 1.27 0.56
C LEU A 68 5.36 0.74 0.16
N HIS A 69 5.86 1.16 -1.00
CA HIS A 69 7.21 0.84 -1.44
C HIS A 69 8.26 1.28 -0.40
N ASN A 70 8.19 2.53 0.08
CA ASN A 70 9.15 3.04 1.07
C ASN A 70 9.02 2.34 2.43
N VAL A 71 7.82 1.92 2.85
CA VAL A 71 7.64 1.09 4.05
C VAL A 71 8.40 -0.23 3.91
N ALA A 72 8.36 -0.88 2.75
CA ALA A 72 9.13 -2.09 2.48
C ALA A 72 10.65 -1.85 2.54
N LYS A 73 11.12 -0.68 2.10
CA LYS A 73 12.56 -0.32 2.05
C LYS A 73 13.13 0.18 3.37
N THR A 74 12.35 0.30 4.42
CA THR A 74 12.87 0.68 5.75
C THR A 74 13.95 -0.28 6.22
N LYS A 75 14.91 0.23 7.02
CA LYS A 75 16.10 -0.54 7.44
C LYS A 75 15.80 -1.64 8.44
N ARG A 76 14.71 -1.51 9.19
CA ARG A 76 14.35 -2.49 10.24
C ARG A 76 14.12 -3.88 9.64
N ALA A 77 14.79 -4.88 10.19
CA ALA A 77 14.54 -6.28 9.88
C ALA A 77 13.45 -6.85 10.79
N PHE A 78 12.66 -7.77 10.27
CA PHE A 78 11.63 -8.52 11.01
C PHE A 78 11.92 -10.02 10.91
N PRO A 79 11.41 -10.85 11.85
CA PRO A 79 11.42 -12.31 11.73
C PRO A 79 10.76 -12.73 10.42
N LYS A 80 11.27 -13.82 9.81
CA LYS A 80 10.78 -14.32 8.51
C LYS A 80 10.19 -15.72 8.59
N ASP A 81 9.87 -16.14 9.78
CA ASP A 81 9.23 -17.42 10.09
C ASP A 81 7.69 -17.39 10.00
N ASN A 82 7.15 -16.24 9.58
CA ASN A 82 5.72 -16.07 9.36
C ASN A 82 5.28 -16.64 7.99
N HIS A 83 4.02 -17.08 7.93
CA HIS A 83 3.41 -17.69 6.74
C HIS A 83 2.41 -16.75 6.06
N TYR A 84 2.77 -15.48 5.88
CA TYR A 84 1.92 -14.51 5.18
C TYR A 84 1.81 -14.82 3.70
N MET A 85 0.64 -14.48 3.12
CA MET A 85 0.42 -14.45 1.68
C MET A 85 0.13 -13.00 1.26
N PHE A 86 1.05 -12.38 0.53
CA PHE A 86 0.83 -11.02 0.00
C PHE A 86 0.22 -11.08 -1.40
N VAL A 87 -0.93 -10.42 -1.56
CA VAL A 87 -1.74 -10.43 -2.77
C VAL A 87 -1.81 -9.02 -3.34
N PRO A 88 -1.33 -8.78 -4.57
CA PRO A 88 -1.48 -7.48 -5.22
C PRO A 88 -2.96 -7.25 -5.56
N ILE A 89 -3.55 -6.15 -5.09
CA ILE A 89 -4.97 -5.85 -5.31
C ILE A 89 -5.24 -4.97 -6.52
N ILE A 90 -4.20 -4.54 -7.22
CA ILE A 90 -4.29 -3.76 -8.46
C ILE A 90 -3.44 -4.48 -9.50
N GLY A 91 -3.98 -4.62 -10.72
CA GLY A 91 -3.26 -5.17 -11.86
C GLY A 91 -2.09 -4.29 -12.29
N GLY A 92 -1.31 -4.78 -13.26
CA GLY A 92 -0.17 -4.03 -13.79
C GLY A 92 -0.62 -2.73 -14.47
N MET A 93 0.05 -1.64 -14.13
CA MET A 93 -0.11 -0.37 -14.83
C MET A 93 1.06 -0.21 -15.81
N SER A 94 0.76 0.14 -17.05
CA SER A 94 1.80 0.42 -18.03
C SER A 94 2.56 1.67 -17.60
N PRO A 95 3.87 1.60 -17.35
CA PRO A 95 4.62 2.78 -17.01
C PRO A 95 4.72 3.68 -18.26
N THR A 96 4.23 4.89 -18.14
CA THR A 96 4.49 5.93 -19.14
C THR A 96 5.95 6.41 -19.07
N THR A 97 6.62 6.13 -17.95
CA THR A 97 8.06 6.35 -17.76
C THR A 97 8.66 5.17 -16.99
N VAL A 98 9.89 4.78 -17.34
CA VAL A 98 10.62 3.61 -16.84
C VAL A 98 10.85 3.64 -15.31
N ASN A 99 10.65 4.78 -14.65
CA ASN A 99 11.04 4.99 -13.27
C ASN A 99 10.00 4.57 -12.22
N ASN A 100 8.82 4.07 -12.62
CA ASN A 100 7.71 3.81 -11.68
C ASN A 100 7.35 2.33 -11.51
N VAL A 101 8.24 1.40 -11.89
CA VAL A 101 7.98 -0.04 -11.73
C VAL A 101 7.88 -0.44 -10.25
N ASP A 102 8.69 0.16 -9.41
CA ASP A 102 8.81 -0.19 -7.99
C ASP A 102 7.56 0.12 -7.16
N VAL A 103 6.71 1.03 -7.65
CA VAL A 103 5.47 1.40 -6.94
C VAL A 103 4.26 0.56 -7.31
N GLN A 104 4.42 -0.39 -8.23
CA GLN A 104 3.33 -1.27 -8.66
C GLN A 104 2.99 -2.31 -7.60
N SER A 105 1.71 -2.66 -7.50
CA SER A 105 1.18 -3.60 -6.50
C SER A 105 1.89 -4.96 -6.52
N ASN A 106 2.21 -5.50 -7.71
CA ASN A 106 2.96 -6.75 -7.85
C ASN A 106 4.36 -6.67 -7.23
N GLN A 107 5.06 -5.56 -7.44
CA GLN A 107 6.39 -5.34 -6.88
C GLN A 107 6.32 -5.17 -5.36
N ILE A 108 5.32 -4.41 -4.88
CA ILE A 108 5.11 -4.20 -3.44
C ILE A 108 4.76 -5.51 -2.73
N ALA A 109 3.92 -6.37 -3.32
CA ALA A 109 3.59 -7.68 -2.76
C ALA A 109 4.85 -8.53 -2.54
N ARG A 110 5.75 -8.56 -3.53
CA ARG A 110 7.05 -9.21 -3.43
C ARG A 110 7.91 -8.60 -2.32
N GLU A 111 8.03 -7.28 -2.28
CA GLU A 111 8.85 -6.56 -1.29
C GLU A 111 8.34 -6.76 0.14
N TYR A 112 7.02 -6.85 0.33
CA TYR A 112 6.41 -7.14 1.62
C TYR A 112 6.69 -8.57 2.07
N ALA A 113 6.63 -9.56 1.16
CA ALA A 113 7.03 -10.93 1.47
C ALA A 113 8.53 -11.03 1.85
N GLU A 114 9.39 -10.31 1.15
CA GLU A 114 10.82 -10.20 1.48
C GLU A 114 11.06 -9.48 2.81
N LYS A 115 10.22 -8.50 3.16
CA LYS A 115 10.33 -7.67 4.38
C LYS A 115 9.83 -8.39 5.62
N PHE A 116 8.61 -8.92 5.56
CA PHE A 116 7.88 -9.42 6.72
C PHE A 116 7.89 -10.96 6.82
N GLY A 117 8.38 -11.65 5.79
CA GLY A 117 8.29 -13.12 5.66
C GLY A 117 7.04 -13.55 4.89
N GLY A 118 7.01 -14.80 4.48
CA GLY A 118 5.90 -15.39 3.73
C GLY A 118 6.12 -15.46 2.22
N THR A 119 5.03 -15.51 1.49
CA THR A 119 4.99 -15.66 0.02
C THR A 119 4.17 -14.54 -0.62
N TYR A 120 4.15 -14.48 -1.93
CA TYR A 120 3.31 -13.53 -2.67
C TYR A 120 2.75 -14.17 -3.94
N THR A 121 1.62 -13.62 -4.41
CA THR A 121 1.05 -13.93 -5.72
C THR A 121 1.35 -12.82 -6.73
N GLN A 122 0.95 -13.02 -7.99
CA GLN A 122 1.06 -12.01 -9.04
C GLN A 122 -0.29 -11.79 -9.71
N PHE A 123 -0.64 -10.54 -9.93
CA PHE A 123 -1.83 -10.17 -10.71
C PHE A 123 -1.40 -9.76 -12.12
N LEU A 124 -1.45 -10.70 -13.05
CA LEU A 124 -0.94 -10.54 -14.42
C LEU A 124 -2.02 -10.00 -15.39
N ALA A 125 -2.85 -9.10 -14.92
CA ALA A 125 -3.82 -8.39 -15.75
C ALA A 125 -3.54 -6.88 -15.72
N PRO A 126 -3.89 -6.13 -16.77
CA PRO A 126 -3.86 -4.67 -16.74
C PRO A 126 -4.79 -4.12 -15.64
N ALA A 127 -4.37 -3.06 -14.97
CA ALA A 127 -5.23 -2.34 -14.02
C ALA A 127 -6.37 -1.58 -14.72
N LEU A 128 -6.11 -1.09 -15.94
CA LEU A 128 -7.04 -0.32 -16.76
C LEU A 128 -7.22 -0.98 -18.12
N PHE A 129 -8.43 -0.99 -18.61
CA PHE A 129 -8.80 -1.45 -19.93
C PHE A 129 -9.44 -0.32 -20.71
N SER A 130 -9.07 -0.16 -22.00
CA SER A 130 -9.66 0.85 -22.88
C SER A 130 -11.15 0.60 -23.16
N GLU A 131 -11.58 -0.66 -23.14
CA GLU A 131 -12.94 -1.05 -23.45
C GLU A 131 -13.48 -2.07 -22.43
N LYS A 132 -14.73 -1.89 -22.01
CA LYS A 132 -15.44 -2.82 -21.12
C LYS A 132 -15.41 -4.27 -21.62
N ARG A 133 -15.61 -4.46 -22.94
CA ARG A 133 -15.63 -5.78 -23.57
C ARG A 133 -14.29 -6.52 -23.44
N VAL A 134 -13.18 -5.81 -23.59
CA VAL A 134 -11.83 -6.38 -23.40
C VAL A 134 -11.65 -6.86 -21.95
N LYS A 135 -12.05 -6.04 -20.99
CA LYS A 135 -12.05 -6.44 -19.56
C LYS A 135 -12.86 -7.72 -19.33
N GLU A 136 -14.08 -7.79 -19.90
CA GLU A 136 -14.97 -8.95 -19.72
C GLU A 136 -14.37 -10.26 -20.28
N TYR A 137 -13.64 -10.19 -21.38
CA TYR A 137 -12.92 -11.35 -21.91
C TYR A 137 -11.72 -11.72 -21.03
N PHE A 138 -10.94 -10.74 -20.61
CA PHE A 138 -9.77 -10.97 -19.76
C PHE A 138 -10.14 -11.63 -18.42
N LEU A 139 -11.25 -11.22 -17.83
CA LEU A 139 -11.74 -11.78 -16.56
C LEU A 139 -12.26 -13.23 -16.69
N LYS A 140 -12.49 -13.74 -17.91
CA LYS A 140 -12.85 -15.15 -18.16
C LYS A 140 -11.64 -16.07 -18.27
N GLU A 141 -10.45 -15.52 -18.46
CA GLU A 141 -9.23 -16.31 -18.53
C GLU A 141 -8.91 -16.93 -17.18
N LYS A 142 -8.69 -18.27 -17.16
CA LYS A 142 -8.40 -18.99 -15.92
C LYS A 142 -7.16 -18.46 -15.20
N THR A 143 -6.12 -18.06 -15.95
CA THR A 143 -4.87 -17.50 -15.42
C THR A 143 -5.03 -16.13 -14.76
N VAL A 144 -6.13 -15.44 -15.04
CA VAL A 144 -6.47 -14.16 -14.42
C VAL A 144 -7.50 -14.37 -13.32
N ASN A 145 -8.44 -15.27 -13.54
CA ASN A 145 -9.60 -15.42 -12.64
C ASN A 145 -9.20 -15.94 -11.24
N PHE A 146 -8.13 -16.73 -11.11
CA PHE A 146 -7.71 -17.27 -9.83
C PHE A 146 -7.39 -16.18 -8.77
N ILE A 147 -6.96 -14.99 -9.22
CA ILE A 147 -6.66 -13.87 -8.28
C ILE A 147 -7.92 -13.38 -7.55
N PHE A 148 -9.09 -13.52 -8.17
CA PHE A 148 -10.36 -13.14 -7.54
C PHE A 148 -10.77 -14.10 -6.44
N ASP A 149 -10.36 -15.37 -6.52
CA ASP A 149 -10.51 -16.33 -5.44
C ASP A 149 -9.62 -15.96 -4.25
N ASP A 150 -8.41 -15.43 -4.52
CA ASP A 150 -7.53 -14.90 -3.47
C ASP A 150 -8.09 -13.63 -2.84
N PHE A 151 -8.74 -12.75 -3.61
CA PHE A 151 -9.40 -11.56 -3.06
C PHE A 151 -10.51 -11.90 -2.05
N GLN A 152 -11.21 -13.02 -2.24
CA GLN A 152 -12.24 -13.47 -1.31
C GLN A 152 -11.67 -13.99 0.03
N LYS A 153 -10.37 -14.29 0.06
CA LYS A 153 -9.67 -14.83 1.23
C LYS A 153 -8.83 -13.78 1.98
N LEU A 154 -8.86 -12.52 1.54
CA LEU A 154 -8.10 -11.46 2.17
C LEU A 154 -8.61 -11.18 3.59
N ASP A 155 -7.71 -11.28 4.56
CA ASP A 155 -7.97 -10.91 5.95
C ASP A 155 -7.74 -9.42 6.20
N THR A 156 -6.72 -8.89 5.54
CA THR A 156 -6.25 -7.50 5.70
C THR A 156 -5.93 -6.87 4.35
N ILE A 157 -6.17 -5.57 4.20
CA ILE A 157 -5.73 -4.79 3.05
C ILE A 157 -4.89 -3.61 3.53
N VAL A 158 -3.72 -3.44 2.92
CA VAL A 158 -2.82 -2.30 3.14
C VAL A 158 -2.86 -1.40 1.91
N MET A 159 -3.24 -0.13 2.12
CA MET A 159 -3.32 0.84 1.03
C MET A 159 -2.83 2.21 1.47
N GLY A 160 -2.32 2.98 0.52
CA GLY A 160 -2.03 4.39 0.70
C GLY A 160 -3.24 5.25 0.33
N ILE A 161 -3.32 6.44 0.93
CA ILE A 161 -4.28 7.48 0.52
C ILE A 161 -3.47 8.56 -0.19
N GLY A 162 -3.75 8.75 -1.47
CA GLY A 162 -3.12 9.76 -2.30
C GLY A 162 -3.80 11.12 -2.20
N ALA A 163 -3.12 12.15 -2.70
CA ALA A 163 -3.72 13.47 -2.85
C ALA A 163 -4.83 13.44 -3.91
N THR A 164 -5.90 14.20 -3.65
CA THR A 164 -7.01 14.36 -4.59
C THR A 164 -6.75 15.49 -5.56
N SER A 165 -7.20 15.29 -6.78
CA SER A 165 -7.36 16.27 -7.86
C SER A 165 -6.10 17.04 -8.28
N THR A 166 -5.81 18.15 -8.19
CA THR A 166 -4.88 19.06 -8.88
C THR A 166 -3.44 19.00 -8.36
N SER A 167 -3.15 18.21 -7.34
CA SER A 167 -1.81 18.08 -6.80
C SER A 167 -0.93 17.25 -7.72
N THR A 168 0.18 17.81 -8.16
CA THR A 168 1.24 17.10 -8.89
C THR A 168 1.87 15.96 -8.07
N ASP A 169 1.46 15.78 -6.82
CA ASP A 169 2.03 14.79 -5.89
C ASP A 169 1.33 13.42 -5.93
N SER A 170 0.24 13.30 -6.70
CA SER A 170 -0.44 12.00 -6.87
C SER A 170 0.36 11.07 -7.78
N THR A 171 0.72 9.89 -7.29
CA THR A 171 1.39 8.83 -8.08
C THR A 171 0.61 8.48 -9.36
N LEU A 172 -0.72 8.54 -9.31
CA LEU A 172 -1.59 8.25 -10.46
C LEU A 172 -1.49 9.32 -11.55
N ILE A 173 -1.38 10.60 -11.14
CA ILE A 173 -1.25 11.73 -12.07
C ILE A 173 0.18 11.80 -12.61
N GLN A 174 1.19 11.74 -11.74
CA GLN A 174 2.60 11.76 -12.14
C GLN A 174 2.98 10.59 -13.06
N GLY A 175 2.39 9.43 -12.82
CA GLY A 175 2.57 8.24 -13.65
C GLY A 175 1.82 8.30 -14.98
N GLY A 176 1.00 9.34 -15.22
CA GLY A 176 0.17 9.45 -16.42
C GLY A 176 -0.95 8.40 -16.49
N TYR A 177 -1.31 7.81 -15.36
CA TYR A 177 -2.34 6.78 -15.30
C TYR A 177 -3.76 7.35 -15.33
N ILE A 178 -3.90 8.58 -14.86
CA ILE A 178 -5.15 9.36 -14.88
C ILE A 178 -4.83 10.75 -15.46
N THR A 179 -5.62 11.18 -16.40
CA THR A 179 -5.52 12.51 -16.99
C THR A 179 -6.15 13.57 -16.07
N SER A 180 -5.76 14.84 -16.25
CA SER A 180 -6.36 15.96 -15.50
C SER A 180 -7.85 16.12 -15.74
N ASP A 181 -8.39 15.61 -16.84
CA ASP A 181 -9.82 15.67 -17.12
C ASP A 181 -10.58 14.53 -16.45
N GLU A 182 -9.98 13.34 -16.33
CA GLU A 182 -10.54 12.23 -15.56
C GLU A 182 -10.55 12.49 -14.05
N THR A 183 -9.72 13.38 -13.55
CA THR A 183 -9.73 13.79 -12.13
C THR A 183 -10.87 14.74 -11.78
N LYS A 184 -11.57 15.29 -12.76
CA LYS A 184 -12.70 16.25 -12.55
C LYS A 184 -14.06 15.55 -12.60
N ALA A 185 -14.11 14.29 -12.99
CA ALA A 185 -15.31 13.48 -13.12
C ALA A 185 -15.62 12.71 -11.81
#